data_d76cfae3b8438a4fd52270fae70f2bab
#
_entry.id   d76cfae3b8438a4fd52270fae70f2bab
#
_cell.length_a   1.000
_cell.length_b   1.000
_cell.length_c   1.000
_cell.angle_alpha   90.00
_cell.angle_beta   90.00
_cell.angle_gamma   90.00
#
_symmetry.space_group_name_H-M   'P 1'
#
loop_
_entity.id
_entity.type
_entity.pdbx_description
1 polymer ?
#
loop_
_entity_poly.entity_id
_entity_poly.type
_entity_poly.pdbx_seq_one_letter_code
_entity_poly.pdbx_strand_id
1 'polypeptide(L)'
;MNTQNEQLYNSAGELDPHFGENGFVPMPSPTADYSEFVSRVTAIGPDNMIYIAGEASQGLNQSLYTLTRLNDNGSIDTSFGKQGHFYDYFYQSDRSHFYAEQIIFKNDRIILTGNLYYQANGVVNFDKAAVRFLSNGTLDEEFGEKGKYIFHFPDTDIAAPAYNEECLKNARSKSTAPPRSNQFKPYSREASSVQGDHIILLHTLGTFEWTDSLIIRLTEDGALDTTFNGSGFVRVSHDNFPFLELQSVTVDDTGNYISGGDVRADYYEQPDSIILVKHGKDGSLDTSFQQEGFLQIHDEDPNYGLRLIKTVKQPNNRVLCLGFRFSKVFGELSGFLISREADGASNIQFNSGKPVFTNVNSSTTFCINVDFLPGGNFLTTALVDIVSRERHYAVARFFHNGAIDEDYGNGAGWLVYREAKNFTIEASTIKNNKIIFAVNDEHDNIIHHAIARGLMP
;
A
#
# COMPACT_ATOMS: atom_id res chain seq x y z
N MET A 1 28.27 7.75 -28.52
CA MET A 1 27.15 7.91 -27.62
C MET A 1 25.90 8.14 -28.45
N ASN A 2 24.87 7.39 -28.20
CA ASN A 2 23.72 7.31 -29.12
C ASN A 2 22.83 8.52 -28.88
N THR A 3 22.48 9.28 -29.88
CA THR A 3 21.62 10.48 -29.83
C THR A 3 20.26 10.24 -29.16
N GLN A 4 19.80 9.00 -29.12
CA GLN A 4 18.59 8.61 -28.39
C GLN A 4 18.76 8.66 -26.85
N ASN A 5 19.96 8.37 -26.33
CA ASN A 5 20.22 8.47 -24.89
C ASN A 5 20.31 9.92 -24.41
N GLU A 6 20.88 10.81 -25.22
CA GLU A 6 20.94 12.25 -24.86
C GLU A 6 19.56 12.91 -24.83
N GLN A 7 18.63 12.50 -25.72
CA GLN A 7 17.24 13.00 -25.68
C GLN A 7 16.48 12.49 -24.45
N LEU A 8 16.71 11.25 -24.01
CA LEU A 8 16.10 10.71 -22.78
C LEU A 8 16.57 11.44 -21.52
N TYR A 9 17.86 11.82 -21.45
CA TYR A 9 18.39 12.58 -20.32
C TYR A 9 17.84 14.01 -20.23
N ASN A 10 17.49 14.63 -21.34
CA ASN A 10 16.98 16.00 -21.38
C ASN A 10 15.49 16.10 -21.01
N SER A 11 14.76 14.99 -21.00
CA SER A 11 13.34 14.93 -20.67
C SER A 11 13.04 14.17 -19.36
N ALA A 12 14.07 13.77 -18.61
CA ALA A 12 13.89 13.08 -17.33
C ALA A 12 13.21 14.02 -16.32
N GLY A 13 12.14 13.51 -15.67
CA GLY A 13 11.28 14.31 -14.80
C GLY A 13 10.08 14.94 -15.52
N GLU A 14 9.95 14.73 -16.84
CA GLU A 14 8.80 15.10 -17.63
C GLU A 14 7.87 13.89 -17.86
N LEU A 15 6.63 14.17 -18.25
CA LEU A 15 5.73 13.12 -18.70
C LEU A 15 6.18 12.58 -20.06
N ASP A 16 5.91 11.30 -20.31
CA ASP A 16 6.25 10.65 -21.58
C ASP A 16 5.25 11.06 -22.67
N PRO A 17 5.63 11.90 -23.66
CA PRO A 17 4.70 12.37 -24.67
C PRO A 17 4.17 11.27 -25.60
N HIS A 18 4.77 10.08 -25.57
CA HIS A 18 4.34 8.91 -26.36
C HIS A 18 3.36 8.01 -25.60
N PHE A 19 2.96 8.39 -24.38
CA PHE A 19 1.99 7.67 -23.59
C PHE A 19 0.64 8.38 -23.61
N GLY A 20 -0.36 7.71 -24.17
CA GLY A 20 -1.69 8.29 -24.29
C GLY A 20 -1.70 9.65 -25.02
N GLU A 21 -2.29 10.64 -24.41
CA GLU A 21 -2.30 12.02 -24.87
C GLU A 21 -1.35 12.86 -23.99
N ASN A 22 -0.16 13.19 -24.52
CA ASN A 22 0.87 13.98 -23.81
C ASN A 22 1.24 13.45 -22.41
N GLY A 23 1.36 12.15 -22.27
CA GLY A 23 1.75 11.51 -21.01
C GLY A 23 0.59 11.09 -20.12
N PHE A 24 -0.66 11.30 -20.55
CA PHE A 24 -1.87 10.95 -19.82
C PHE A 24 -2.80 10.02 -20.59
N VAL A 25 -3.44 9.14 -19.86
CA VAL A 25 -4.54 8.32 -20.34
C VAL A 25 -5.75 8.59 -19.45
N PRO A 26 -6.75 9.37 -19.89
CA PRO A 26 -8.00 9.48 -19.16
C PRO A 26 -8.64 8.11 -19.01
N MET A 27 -9.10 7.77 -17.81
CA MET A 27 -9.74 6.47 -17.58
C MET A 27 -11.22 6.58 -17.85
N PRO A 28 -11.69 6.07 -19.01
CA PRO A 28 -13.11 6.02 -19.27
C PRO A 28 -13.79 5.00 -18.35
N SER A 29 -15.01 5.27 -17.97
CA SER A 29 -15.83 4.24 -17.31
C SER A 29 -15.88 2.99 -18.18
N PRO A 30 -15.79 1.78 -17.61
CA PRO A 30 -15.82 0.53 -18.37
C PRO A 30 -17.19 0.28 -19.05
N THR A 31 -18.21 1.05 -18.68
CA THR A 31 -19.55 1.00 -19.26
C THR A 31 -20.19 2.39 -19.22
N ALA A 32 -21.02 2.70 -20.24
CA ALA A 32 -21.71 3.99 -20.35
C ALA A 32 -22.72 4.27 -19.21
N ASP A 33 -23.08 3.23 -18.45
CA ASP A 33 -24.05 3.34 -17.36
C ASP A 33 -23.41 3.92 -16.06
N TYR A 34 -22.07 4.02 -16.01
CA TYR A 34 -21.35 4.50 -14.84
C TYR A 34 -20.55 5.77 -15.19
N SER A 35 -20.82 6.85 -14.47
CA SER A 35 -20.24 8.17 -14.78
C SER A 35 -18.85 8.38 -14.18
N GLU A 36 -18.47 7.60 -13.16
CA GLU A 36 -17.24 7.77 -12.43
C GLU A 36 -16.42 6.49 -12.44
N PHE A 37 -15.12 6.61 -12.77
CA PHE A 37 -14.14 5.57 -12.62
C PHE A 37 -13.03 6.06 -11.69
N VAL A 38 -12.83 5.41 -10.56
CA VAL A 38 -11.78 5.73 -9.60
C VAL A 38 -10.67 4.69 -9.71
N SER A 39 -9.49 5.09 -10.17
CA SER A 39 -8.30 4.23 -10.14
C SER A 39 -7.73 4.19 -8.72
N ARG A 40 -7.56 3.00 -8.15
CA ARG A 40 -7.05 2.80 -6.79
C ARG A 40 -5.62 2.27 -6.76
N VAL A 41 -5.28 1.37 -7.67
CA VAL A 41 -3.98 0.72 -7.71
C VAL A 41 -3.54 0.46 -9.15
N THR A 42 -2.23 0.60 -9.38
CA THR A 42 -1.59 0.28 -10.66
C THR A 42 -0.47 -0.73 -10.45
N ALA A 43 -0.23 -1.56 -11.45
CA ALA A 43 0.91 -2.46 -11.49
C ALA A 43 1.36 -2.68 -12.94
N ILE A 44 2.65 -2.95 -13.15
CA ILE A 44 3.16 -3.41 -14.44
C ILE A 44 3.34 -4.92 -14.35
N GLY A 45 2.61 -5.65 -15.18
CA GLY A 45 2.62 -7.10 -15.24
C GLY A 45 3.95 -7.72 -15.71
N PRO A 46 4.11 -9.05 -15.59
CA PRO A 46 5.23 -9.79 -16.17
C PRO A 46 5.33 -9.61 -17.69
N ASP A 47 4.19 -9.41 -18.35
CA ASP A 47 4.01 -9.15 -19.78
C ASP A 47 4.34 -7.70 -20.21
N ASN A 48 4.78 -6.85 -19.29
CA ASN A 48 5.01 -5.41 -19.43
C ASN A 48 3.74 -4.58 -19.75
N MET A 49 2.56 -5.17 -19.62
CA MET A 49 1.30 -4.44 -19.72
C MET A 49 1.01 -3.69 -18.43
N ILE A 50 0.23 -2.62 -18.50
CA ILE A 50 -0.15 -1.80 -17.36
C ILE A 50 -1.54 -2.25 -16.90
N TYR A 51 -1.64 -2.63 -15.63
CA TYR A 51 -2.88 -3.05 -14.99
C TYR A 51 -3.34 -1.99 -14.02
N ILE A 52 -4.64 -1.71 -14.04
CA ILE A 52 -5.27 -0.70 -13.21
C ILE A 52 -6.51 -1.33 -12.58
N ALA A 53 -6.56 -1.31 -11.25
CA ALA A 53 -7.75 -1.73 -10.54
C ALA A 53 -8.38 -0.56 -9.79
N GLY A 54 -9.70 -0.58 -9.67
CA GLY A 54 -10.44 0.49 -9.04
C GLY A 54 -11.94 0.22 -9.00
N GLU A 55 -12.70 1.29 -9.04
CA GLU A 55 -14.14 1.27 -8.91
C GLU A 55 -14.81 2.08 -10.03
N ALA A 56 -15.99 1.62 -10.47
CA ALA A 56 -16.89 2.42 -11.30
C ALA A 56 -18.24 2.57 -10.58
N SER A 57 -18.74 3.80 -10.45
CA SER A 57 -19.96 4.09 -9.70
C SER A 57 -20.94 4.99 -10.46
N GLN A 58 -22.22 4.85 -10.14
CA GLN A 58 -23.31 5.76 -10.54
C GLN A 58 -23.81 6.61 -9.37
N GLY A 59 -23.20 6.51 -8.20
CA GLY A 59 -23.64 7.17 -6.99
C GLY A 59 -23.04 6.54 -5.73
N LEU A 60 -23.59 6.86 -4.57
CA LEU A 60 -22.96 6.58 -3.27
C LEU A 60 -23.21 5.16 -2.71
N ASN A 61 -24.10 4.37 -3.30
CA ASN A 61 -24.56 3.13 -2.67
C ASN A 61 -23.82 1.87 -3.13
N GLN A 62 -23.45 1.80 -4.40
CA GLN A 62 -22.79 0.63 -4.99
C GLN A 62 -21.71 1.05 -5.98
N SER A 63 -20.62 0.31 -6.03
CA SER A 63 -19.62 0.41 -7.09
C SER A 63 -19.32 -0.98 -7.68
N LEU A 64 -19.06 -1.00 -8.97
CA LEU A 64 -18.41 -2.14 -9.60
C LEU A 64 -16.92 -2.10 -9.26
N TYR A 65 -16.34 -3.22 -8.88
CA TYR A 65 -14.88 -3.33 -8.91
C TYR A 65 -14.43 -3.58 -10.35
N THR A 66 -13.28 -3.05 -10.69
CA THR A 66 -12.79 -3.05 -12.06
C THR A 66 -11.34 -3.49 -12.13
N LEU A 67 -10.97 -4.15 -13.23
CA LEU A 67 -9.59 -4.40 -13.61
C LEU A 67 -9.46 -4.08 -15.11
N THR A 68 -8.57 -3.14 -15.43
CA THR A 68 -8.30 -2.67 -16.79
C THR A 68 -6.87 -2.96 -17.18
N ARG A 69 -6.64 -3.34 -18.44
CA ARG A 69 -5.29 -3.51 -18.99
C ARG A 69 -5.01 -2.54 -20.11
N LEU A 70 -3.86 -1.86 -20.02
CA LEU A 70 -3.36 -0.99 -21.08
C LEU A 70 -2.09 -1.58 -21.70
N ASN A 71 -1.92 -1.31 -22.99
CA ASN A 71 -0.66 -1.49 -23.70
C ASN A 71 0.42 -0.54 -23.18
N ASP A 72 1.68 -0.80 -23.50
CA ASP A 72 2.81 0.07 -23.09
C ASP A 72 2.66 1.53 -23.57
N ASN A 73 1.96 1.79 -24.65
CA ASN A 73 1.70 3.16 -25.16
C ASN A 73 0.49 3.85 -24.48
N GLY A 74 -0.18 3.20 -23.53
CA GLY A 74 -1.35 3.72 -22.85
C GLY A 74 -2.70 3.43 -23.55
N SER A 75 -2.71 2.82 -24.73
CA SER A 75 -3.98 2.41 -25.35
C SER A 75 -4.61 1.24 -24.60
N ILE A 76 -5.93 1.16 -24.58
CA ILE A 76 -6.64 0.03 -23.97
C ILE A 76 -6.33 -1.25 -24.76
N ASP A 77 -5.95 -2.31 -24.05
CA ASP A 77 -5.77 -3.63 -24.65
C ASP A 77 -7.11 -4.36 -24.77
N THR A 78 -7.76 -4.20 -25.89
CA THR A 78 -9.11 -4.77 -26.15
C THR A 78 -9.17 -6.30 -26.15
N SER A 79 -8.03 -6.99 -26.11
CA SER A 79 -7.96 -8.46 -25.98
C SER A 79 -8.18 -8.95 -24.54
N PHE A 80 -8.11 -8.04 -23.56
CA PHE A 80 -8.26 -8.35 -22.14
C PHE A 80 -9.72 -8.20 -21.71
N GLY A 81 -10.26 -9.21 -21.02
CA GLY A 81 -11.60 -9.19 -20.48
C GLY A 81 -12.67 -8.82 -21.52
N LYS A 82 -13.49 -7.85 -21.19
CA LYS A 82 -14.52 -7.30 -22.07
C LYS A 82 -14.05 -5.94 -22.60
N GLN A 83 -13.49 -5.92 -23.81
CA GLN A 83 -12.96 -4.70 -24.45
C GLN A 83 -11.90 -3.95 -23.63
N GLY A 84 -11.01 -4.72 -22.96
CA GLY A 84 -9.93 -4.17 -22.14
C GLY A 84 -10.24 -4.06 -20.65
N HIS A 85 -11.45 -4.43 -20.25
CA HIS A 85 -11.92 -4.29 -18.88
C HIS A 85 -12.53 -5.59 -18.35
N PHE A 86 -12.38 -5.79 -17.04
CA PHE A 86 -13.28 -6.61 -16.24
C PHE A 86 -14.01 -5.69 -15.28
N TYR A 87 -15.30 -5.95 -15.05
CA TYR A 87 -16.10 -5.25 -14.06
C TYR A 87 -17.26 -6.12 -13.58
N ASP A 88 -17.53 -6.08 -12.27
CA ASP A 88 -18.62 -6.83 -11.63
C ASP A 88 -18.89 -6.24 -10.23
N TYR A 89 -20.01 -6.58 -9.62
CA TYR A 89 -20.22 -6.37 -8.20
C TYR A 89 -19.46 -7.42 -7.40
N PHE A 90 -18.68 -6.98 -6.38
CA PHE A 90 -17.99 -7.95 -5.53
C PHE A 90 -18.99 -8.73 -4.68
N TYR A 91 -19.95 -8.03 -4.10
CA TYR A 91 -21.03 -8.58 -3.31
C TYR A 91 -22.36 -7.98 -3.75
N GLN A 92 -23.38 -8.82 -3.90
CA GLN A 92 -24.73 -8.40 -4.32
C GLN A 92 -25.51 -7.91 -3.10
N SER A 93 -25.57 -6.61 -2.88
CA SER A 93 -26.36 -5.96 -1.85
C SER A 93 -26.69 -4.52 -2.25
N ASP A 94 -27.58 -3.85 -1.51
CA ASP A 94 -27.94 -2.46 -1.76
C ASP A 94 -26.78 -1.48 -1.53
N ARG A 95 -25.75 -1.94 -0.78
CA ARG A 95 -24.50 -1.20 -0.56
C ARG A 95 -23.33 -2.17 -0.65
N SER A 96 -22.46 -1.95 -1.62
CA SER A 96 -21.28 -2.78 -1.81
C SER A 96 -20.18 -1.99 -2.53
N HIS A 97 -19.01 -1.89 -1.90
CA HIS A 97 -17.83 -1.25 -2.46
C HIS A 97 -16.62 -2.15 -2.19
N PHE A 98 -15.85 -2.46 -3.22
CA PHE A 98 -14.58 -3.16 -3.05
C PHE A 98 -13.44 -2.18 -3.34
N TYR A 99 -12.72 -1.82 -2.30
CA TYR A 99 -11.58 -0.91 -2.36
C TYR A 99 -10.32 -1.70 -2.65
N ALA A 100 -9.92 -1.73 -3.91
CA ALA A 100 -8.70 -2.39 -4.35
C ALA A 100 -7.46 -1.75 -3.70
N GLU A 101 -6.55 -2.58 -3.16
CA GLU A 101 -5.33 -2.13 -2.50
C GLU A 101 -4.08 -2.60 -3.21
N GLN A 102 -4.12 -3.80 -3.82
CA GLN A 102 -2.96 -4.36 -4.47
C GLN A 102 -3.32 -5.29 -5.63
N ILE A 103 -2.49 -5.26 -6.68
CA ILE A 103 -2.49 -6.23 -7.78
C ILE A 103 -1.25 -7.09 -7.61
N ILE A 104 -1.44 -8.41 -7.55
CA ILE A 104 -0.39 -9.41 -7.40
C ILE A 104 -0.40 -10.31 -8.64
N PHE A 105 0.77 -10.54 -9.24
CA PHE A 105 0.93 -11.49 -10.34
C PHE A 105 1.60 -12.75 -9.82
N LYS A 106 0.96 -13.90 -10.06
CA LYS A 106 1.47 -15.20 -9.63
C LYS A 106 0.98 -16.32 -10.57
N ASN A 107 1.89 -17.16 -11.04
CA ASN A 107 1.58 -18.36 -11.83
C ASN A 107 0.59 -18.08 -12.99
N ASP A 108 0.86 -17.04 -13.80
CA ASP A 108 -0.02 -16.57 -14.89
C ASP A 108 -1.45 -16.20 -14.42
N ARG A 109 -1.60 -15.86 -13.15
CA ARG A 109 -2.84 -15.34 -12.55
C ARG A 109 -2.65 -13.92 -12.06
N ILE A 110 -3.75 -13.20 -12.02
CA ILE A 110 -3.81 -11.85 -11.47
C ILE A 110 -4.70 -11.93 -10.22
N ILE A 111 -4.16 -11.52 -9.08
CA ILE A 111 -4.89 -11.50 -7.82
C ILE A 111 -5.07 -10.04 -7.42
N LEU A 112 -6.28 -9.64 -7.18
CA LEU A 112 -6.61 -8.34 -6.65
C LEU A 112 -7.05 -8.51 -5.19
N THR A 113 -6.40 -7.79 -4.28
CA THR A 113 -6.73 -7.79 -2.85
C THR A 113 -7.26 -6.43 -2.45
N GLY A 114 -8.11 -6.39 -1.42
CA GLY A 114 -8.66 -5.13 -0.95
C GLY A 114 -9.63 -5.31 0.21
N ASN A 115 -10.25 -4.20 0.61
CA ASN A 115 -11.28 -4.17 1.65
C ASN A 115 -12.66 -4.11 1.00
N LEU A 116 -13.56 -4.94 1.50
CA LEU A 116 -14.95 -5.01 1.07
C LEU A 116 -15.86 -4.35 2.12
N TYR A 117 -16.52 -3.27 1.73
CA TYR A 117 -17.62 -2.67 2.47
C TYR A 117 -18.93 -3.15 1.88
N TYR A 118 -19.81 -3.72 2.68
CA TYR A 118 -21.13 -4.14 2.21
C TYR A 118 -22.16 -4.19 3.33
N GLN A 119 -23.42 -4.14 2.97
CA GLN A 119 -24.52 -4.30 3.90
C GLN A 119 -25.19 -5.67 3.69
N ALA A 120 -25.25 -6.47 4.76
CA ALA A 120 -25.96 -7.74 4.76
C ALA A 120 -26.85 -7.83 6.01
N ASN A 121 -28.11 -8.27 5.85
CA ASN A 121 -29.09 -8.42 6.94
C ASN A 121 -29.24 -7.17 7.84
N GLY A 122 -29.14 -5.97 7.23
CA GLY A 122 -29.21 -4.70 7.95
C GLY A 122 -27.92 -4.30 8.69
N VAL A 123 -26.87 -5.12 8.65
CA VAL A 123 -25.57 -4.87 9.28
C VAL A 123 -24.58 -4.43 8.21
N VAL A 124 -23.78 -3.44 8.55
CA VAL A 124 -22.63 -2.98 7.74
C VAL A 124 -21.41 -3.82 8.11
N ASN A 125 -20.77 -4.40 7.10
CA ASN A 125 -19.59 -5.23 7.23
C ASN A 125 -18.40 -4.58 6.56
N PHE A 126 -17.22 -4.80 7.12
CA PHE A 126 -15.92 -4.45 6.57
C PHE A 126 -15.03 -5.66 6.65
N ASP A 127 -14.82 -6.30 5.53
CA ASP A 127 -14.08 -7.54 5.45
C ASP A 127 -12.88 -7.42 4.52
N LYS A 128 -11.86 -8.21 4.74
CA LYS A 128 -10.78 -8.36 3.80
C LYS A 128 -11.21 -9.31 2.68
N ALA A 129 -10.89 -8.96 1.45
CA ALA A 129 -11.31 -9.78 0.32
C ALA A 129 -10.22 -9.88 -0.75
N ALA A 130 -10.31 -10.94 -1.54
CA ALA A 130 -9.46 -11.19 -2.70
C ALA A 130 -10.29 -11.73 -3.86
N VAL A 131 -9.83 -11.46 -5.08
CA VAL A 131 -10.40 -12.00 -6.32
C VAL A 131 -9.27 -12.41 -7.25
N ARG A 132 -9.42 -13.52 -7.98
CA ARG A 132 -8.41 -14.00 -8.91
C ARG A 132 -8.93 -14.03 -10.35
N PHE A 133 -8.05 -13.63 -11.26
CA PHE A 133 -8.31 -13.61 -12.70
C PHE A 133 -7.30 -14.48 -13.44
N LEU A 134 -7.72 -15.04 -14.55
CA LEU A 134 -6.84 -15.58 -15.58
C LEU A 134 -6.09 -14.45 -16.29
N SER A 135 -4.98 -14.76 -16.95
CA SER A 135 -4.15 -13.78 -17.67
C SER A 135 -4.90 -13.02 -18.78
N ASN A 136 -5.99 -13.57 -19.28
CA ASN A 136 -6.85 -12.92 -20.28
C ASN A 136 -7.89 -11.95 -19.67
N GLY A 137 -7.93 -11.79 -18.34
CA GLY A 137 -8.84 -10.89 -17.63
C GLY A 137 -10.23 -11.47 -17.33
N THR A 138 -10.46 -12.76 -17.57
CA THR A 138 -11.67 -13.43 -17.11
C THR A 138 -11.52 -13.88 -15.66
N LEU A 139 -12.62 -13.94 -14.92
CA LEU A 139 -12.63 -14.43 -13.55
C LEU A 139 -12.16 -15.90 -13.51
N ASP A 140 -11.26 -16.22 -12.58
CA ASP A 140 -10.83 -17.60 -12.33
C ASP A 140 -11.76 -18.24 -11.30
N GLU A 141 -12.84 -18.86 -11.75
CA GLU A 141 -13.89 -19.41 -10.89
C GLU A 141 -13.44 -20.55 -9.97
N GLU A 142 -12.23 -21.09 -10.18
CA GLU A 142 -11.64 -22.11 -9.29
C GLU A 142 -11.05 -21.52 -8.00
N PHE A 143 -10.94 -20.18 -7.92
CA PHE A 143 -10.43 -19.50 -6.72
C PHE A 143 -11.56 -19.21 -5.73
N GLY A 144 -11.42 -19.66 -4.50
CA GLY A 144 -12.36 -19.41 -3.42
C GLY A 144 -13.79 -19.81 -3.79
N GLU A 145 -14.74 -18.92 -3.58
CA GLU A 145 -16.12 -19.09 -4.03
C GLU A 145 -16.35 -18.34 -5.33
N LYS A 146 -16.39 -19.06 -6.46
CA LYS A 146 -16.60 -18.48 -7.79
C LYS A 146 -15.67 -17.32 -8.11
N GLY A 147 -14.37 -17.51 -7.85
CA GLY A 147 -13.33 -16.54 -8.17
C GLY A 147 -13.06 -15.51 -7.08
N LYS A 148 -13.79 -15.52 -5.98
CA LYS A 148 -13.73 -14.53 -4.91
C LYS A 148 -13.51 -15.20 -3.55
N TYR A 149 -12.86 -14.48 -2.65
CA TYR A 149 -12.70 -14.83 -1.24
C TYR A 149 -13.06 -13.63 -0.38
N ILE A 150 -13.85 -13.85 0.67
CA ILE A 150 -14.19 -12.85 1.68
C ILE A 150 -13.82 -13.45 3.04
N PHE A 151 -12.97 -12.75 3.76
CA PHE A 151 -12.60 -13.13 5.12
C PHE A 151 -13.58 -12.52 6.11
N HIS A 152 -14.36 -13.38 6.76
CA HIS A 152 -15.22 -13.00 7.87
C HIS A 152 -14.51 -13.36 9.17
N PHE A 153 -14.24 -12.35 9.99
CA PHE A 153 -13.71 -12.62 11.33
C PHE A 153 -14.79 -13.26 12.20
N PRO A 154 -14.48 -14.35 12.94
CA PRO A 154 -15.46 -15.01 13.79
C PRO A 154 -16.00 -14.08 14.87
N ASP A 155 -17.31 -13.86 14.91
CA ASP A 155 -17.98 -12.97 15.89
C ASP A 155 -17.70 -13.32 17.36
N THR A 156 -17.37 -14.59 17.65
CA THR A 156 -17.05 -15.09 19.00
C THR A 156 -15.75 -14.52 19.56
N ASP A 157 -14.89 -13.96 18.71
CA ASP A 157 -13.54 -13.54 19.08
C ASP A 157 -13.35 -12.01 19.08
N ILE A 158 -14.44 -11.24 18.91
CA ILE A 158 -14.41 -9.76 18.89
C ILE A 158 -14.18 -9.16 20.31
N ALA A 159 -13.99 -9.99 21.34
CA ALA A 159 -13.65 -9.48 22.67
C ALA A 159 -12.34 -8.67 22.61
N ALA A 160 -12.35 -7.49 23.23
CA ALA A 160 -11.12 -6.71 23.42
C ALA A 160 -10.05 -7.58 24.08
N PRO A 161 -8.80 -7.56 23.59
CA PRO A 161 -7.70 -8.20 24.30
C PRO A 161 -7.60 -7.66 25.72
N ALA A 162 -6.99 -8.43 26.62
CA ALA A 162 -6.73 -7.99 27.99
C ALA A 162 -5.60 -6.94 27.99
N TYR A 163 -5.91 -5.73 27.56
CA TYR A 163 -4.97 -4.61 27.66
C TYR A 163 -4.72 -4.23 29.10
N ASN A 164 -3.52 -3.69 29.36
CA ASN A 164 -3.20 -3.08 30.63
C ASN A 164 -4.30 -2.04 30.99
N GLU A 165 -4.90 -2.18 32.20
CA GLU A 165 -6.00 -1.31 32.64
C GLU A 165 -5.67 0.18 32.60
N GLU A 166 -4.39 0.55 32.75
CA GLU A 166 -3.93 1.94 32.69
C GLU A 166 -3.99 2.49 31.26
N CYS A 167 -3.63 1.69 30.25
CA CYS A 167 -3.79 2.06 28.85
C CYS A 167 -5.24 2.26 28.44
N LEU A 168 -6.13 1.35 28.88
CA LEU A 168 -7.57 1.48 28.60
C LEU A 168 -8.19 2.69 29.32
N LYS A 169 -7.77 3.02 30.54
CA LYS A 169 -8.24 4.21 31.28
C LYS A 169 -7.83 5.49 30.56
N ASN A 170 -6.62 5.55 30.04
CA ASN A 170 -6.12 6.71 29.29
C ASN A 170 -6.87 6.88 27.97
N ALA A 171 -7.13 5.81 27.23
CA ALA A 171 -7.93 5.84 26.00
C ALA A 171 -9.39 6.25 26.26
N ARG A 172 -10.02 5.71 27.33
CA ARG A 172 -11.42 6.00 27.69
C ARG A 172 -11.62 7.41 28.25
N SER A 173 -10.64 7.97 28.95
CA SER A 173 -10.78 9.31 29.56
C SER A 173 -10.86 10.44 28.53
N LYS A 174 -10.43 10.21 27.32
CA LYS A 174 -10.39 11.19 26.21
C LYS A 174 -11.55 11.00 25.22
N SER A 175 -12.27 9.88 25.23
CA SER A 175 -13.37 9.59 24.29
C SER A 175 -14.71 9.99 24.86
N THR A 176 -15.34 11.00 24.25
CA THR A 176 -16.74 11.44 24.54
C THR A 176 -17.73 10.90 23.50
N ALA A 177 -17.32 10.13 22.52
CA ALA A 177 -18.16 9.63 21.44
C ALA A 177 -18.70 8.21 21.73
N PRO A 178 -19.97 7.89 21.35
CA PRO A 178 -20.50 6.55 21.49
C PRO A 178 -19.76 5.57 20.56
N PRO A 179 -19.61 4.30 20.93
CA PRO A 179 -18.98 3.32 20.08
C PRO A 179 -19.75 3.18 18.76
N ARG A 180 -19.05 3.44 17.67
CA ARG A 180 -19.54 3.13 16.33
C ARG A 180 -18.80 1.90 15.84
N SER A 181 -19.55 0.93 15.34
CA SER A 181 -19.01 -0.22 14.64
C SER A 181 -18.02 0.23 13.57
N ASN A 182 -16.86 -0.38 13.53
CA ASN A 182 -15.83 -0.30 12.50
C ASN A 182 -15.84 0.98 11.66
N GLN A 183 -15.08 2.00 12.06
CA GLN A 183 -14.90 3.16 11.18
C GLN A 183 -13.85 2.84 10.11
N PHE A 184 -14.33 2.83 8.88
CA PHE A 184 -13.53 2.80 7.67
C PHE A 184 -12.50 3.93 7.68
N LYS A 185 -11.22 3.58 7.58
CA LYS A 185 -10.15 4.49 7.22
C LYS A 185 -9.86 4.32 5.73
N PRO A 186 -10.36 5.18 4.84
CA PRO A 186 -10.21 5.02 3.39
C PRO A 186 -8.75 5.12 2.90
N TYR A 187 -7.80 5.35 3.80
CA TYR A 187 -6.38 5.57 3.47
C TYR A 187 -5.41 4.54 4.06
N SER A 188 -5.87 3.52 4.79
CA SER A 188 -4.99 2.43 5.19
C SER A 188 -4.85 1.47 4.00
N ARG A 189 -3.72 1.53 3.32
CA ARG A 189 -3.37 0.58 2.24
C ARG A 189 -2.55 -0.54 2.83
N GLU A 190 -3.22 -1.53 3.36
CA GLU A 190 -2.60 -2.72 3.93
C GLU A 190 -2.00 -3.56 2.80
N ALA A 191 -0.67 -3.52 2.67
CA ALA A 191 0.03 -4.23 1.61
C ALA A 191 0.02 -5.75 1.87
N SER A 192 -0.66 -6.48 1.02
CA SER A 192 -0.64 -7.94 0.94
C SER A 192 0.70 -8.46 0.38
N SER A 193 0.98 -9.74 0.54
CA SER A 193 2.19 -10.37 0.06
C SER A 193 1.92 -11.79 -0.50
N VAL A 194 2.93 -12.39 -1.11
CA VAL A 194 2.90 -13.79 -1.56
C VAL A 194 4.09 -14.54 -0.98
N GLN A 195 3.85 -15.72 -0.45
CA GLN A 195 4.88 -16.63 0.02
C GLN A 195 4.71 -18.00 -0.64
N GLY A 196 5.62 -18.37 -1.55
CA GLY A 196 5.46 -19.64 -2.30
C GLY A 196 4.08 -19.65 -2.95
N ASP A 197 3.23 -20.61 -2.56
CA ASP A 197 1.87 -20.78 -3.08
C ASP A 197 0.78 -20.10 -2.22
N HIS A 198 1.17 -19.39 -1.16
CA HIS A 198 0.23 -18.73 -0.26
C HIS A 198 0.06 -17.25 -0.58
N ILE A 199 -1.15 -16.74 -0.36
CA ILE A 199 -1.48 -15.33 -0.42
C ILE A 199 -1.64 -14.84 1.02
N ILE A 200 -0.91 -13.78 1.36
CA ILE A 200 -0.92 -13.19 2.70
C ILE A 200 -1.68 -11.87 2.64
N LEU A 201 -2.72 -11.75 3.44
CA LEU A 201 -3.53 -10.54 3.55
C LEU A 201 -3.33 -9.93 4.95
N LEU A 202 -3.36 -8.61 5.00
CA LEU A 202 -3.48 -7.88 6.26
C LEU A 202 -4.89 -7.33 6.38
N HIS A 203 -5.39 -7.27 7.61
CA HIS A 203 -6.68 -6.65 7.91
C HIS A 203 -6.63 -6.01 9.30
N THR A 204 -7.28 -4.86 9.47
CA THR A 204 -7.39 -4.18 10.75
C THR A 204 -8.77 -4.43 11.35
N LEU A 205 -8.79 -4.90 12.58
CA LEU A 205 -9.98 -5.01 13.40
C LEU A 205 -10.00 -3.92 14.46
N GLY A 206 -11.15 -3.46 14.87
CA GLY A 206 -11.18 -2.61 16.04
C GLY A 206 -12.41 -1.74 16.22
N THR A 207 -12.32 -0.94 17.27
CA THR A 207 -13.32 0.03 17.70
C THR A 207 -12.62 1.36 17.99
N PHE A 208 -13.32 2.32 18.56
CA PHE A 208 -12.68 3.54 19.10
C PHE A 208 -11.85 3.31 20.38
N GLU A 209 -11.98 2.14 21.00
CA GLU A 209 -11.27 1.79 22.22
C GLU A 209 -10.00 1.00 21.95
N TRP A 210 -9.92 0.29 20.83
CA TRP A 210 -8.77 -0.54 20.45
C TRP A 210 -8.76 -0.85 18.96
N THR A 211 -7.57 -1.12 18.42
CA THR A 211 -7.37 -1.71 17.10
C THR A 211 -6.28 -2.77 17.17
N ASP A 212 -6.53 -3.91 16.54
CA ASP A 212 -5.57 -4.98 16.30
C ASP A 212 -5.46 -5.24 14.81
N SER A 213 -4.43 -5.94 14.42
CA SER A 213 -4.26 -6.37 13.04
C SER A 213 -4.35 -7.88 12.90
N LEU A 214 -4.80 -8.33 11.74
CA LEU A 214 -4.80 -9.72 11.36
C LEU A 214 -3.79 -9.96 10.24
N ILE A 215 -3.05 -11.06 10.35
CA ILE A 215 -2.30 -11.66 9.25
C ILE A 215 -3.08 -12.89 8.83
N ILE A 216 -3.63 -12.89 7.62
CA ILE A 216 -4.48 -13.96 7.09
C ILE A 216 -3.71 -14.68 6.01
N ARG A 217 -3.70 -16.00 6.00
CA ARG A 217 -3.05 -16.79 4.95
C ARG A 217 -4.08 -17.61 4.18
N LEU A 218 -4.04 -17.44 2.86
CA LEU A 218 -4.81 -18.26 1.93
C LEU A 218 -3.89 -19.22 1.19
N THR A 219 -4.42 -20.37 0.84
CA THR A 219 -3.83 -21.30 -0.12
C THR A 219 -3.88 -20.71 -1.54
N GLU A 220 -3.21 -21.35 -2.51
CA GLU A 220 -3.21 -20.91 -3.90
C GLU A 220 -4.61 -20.87 -4.52
N ASP A 221 -5.50 -21.77 -4.14
CA ASP A 221 -6.88 -21.86 -4.59
C ASP A 221 -7.84 -20.93 -3.84
N GLY A 222 -7.32 -20.08 -2.95
CA GLY A 222 -8.10 -19.07 -2.24
C GLY A 222 -8.87 -19.58 -1.02
N ALA A 223 -8.58 -20.78 -0.55
CA ALA A 223 -9.12 -21.26 0.72
C ALA A 223 -8.30 -20.72 1.91
N LEU A 224 -8.94 -20.58 3.08
CA LEU A 224 -8.23 -20.24 4.30
C LEU A 224 -7.27 -21.38 4.70
N ASP A 225 -5.98 -21.07 4.83
CA ASP A 225 -4.97 -22.08 5.15
C ASP A 225 -4.91 -22.34 6.66
N THR A 226 -5.68 -23.29 7.13
CA THR A 226 -5.77 -23.66 8.55
C THR A 226 -4.48 -24.26 9.13
N THR A 227 -3.45 -24.54 8.33
CA THR A 227 -2.12 -24.91 8.85
C THR A 227 -1.39 -23.70 9.43
N PHE A 228 -1.82 -22.47 9.09
CA PHE A 228 -1.31 -21.23 9.65
C PHE A 228 -2.02 -20.93 10.96
N ASN A 229 -1.30 -20.99 12.06
CA ASN A 229 -1.80 -20.77 13.43
C ASN A 229 -3.02 -21.64 13.83
N GLY A 230 -3.24 -22.76 13.11
CA GLY A 230 -4.39 -23.65 13.35
C GLY A 230 -5.74 -23.09 12.89
N SER A 231 -5.82 -21.81 12.55
CA SER A 231 -7.06 -21.08 12.19
C SER A 231 -7.01 -20.43 10.82
N GLY A 232 -5.83 -20.32 10.21
CA GLY A 232 -5.60 -19.63 8.96
C GLY A 232 -5.31 -18.12 9.11
N PHE A 233 -5.31 -17.62 10.34
CA PHE A 233 -4.96 -16.24 10.63
C PHE A 233 -4.30 -16.09 12.00
N VAL A 234 -3.59 -14.99 12.18
CA VAL A 234 -3.01 -14.54 13.46
C VAL A 234 -3.59 -13.18 13.80
N ARG A 235 -4.07 -13.01 15.01
CA ARG A 235 -4.42 -11.72 15.59
C ARG A 235 -3.17 -11.14 16.25
N VAL A 236 -2.75 -9.95 15.81
CA VAL A 236 -1.60 -9.22 16.32
C VAL A 236 -2.09 -8.10 17.21
N SER A 237 -1.80 -8.20 18.50
CA SER A 237 -2.08 -7.21 19.53
C SER A 237 -0.83 -6.99 20.36
N HIS A 238 -0.76 -5.92 21.14
CA HIS A 238 0.34 -5.64 22.05
C HIS A 238 -0.18 -5.01 23.34
N ASP A 239 0.19 -5.58 24.50
CA ASP A 239 -0.35 -5.22 25.81
C ASP A 239 -0.26 -3.74 26.18
N ASN A 240 0.78 -3.06 25.68
CA ASN A 240 1.05 -1.64 25.97
C ASN A 240 0.42 -0.68 24.95
N PHE A 241 -0.12 -1.18 23.82
CA PHE A 241 -0.66 -0.35 22.75
C PHE A 241 -2.07 -0.81 22.38
N PRO A 242 -3.10 -0.09 22.84
CA PRO A 242 -4.48 -0.43 22.49
C PRO A 242 -4.79 -0.18 20.99
N PHE A 243 -3.92 0.56 20.29
CA PHE A 243 -4.08 0.82 18.86
C PHE A 243 -2.82 0.37 18.13
N LEU A 244 -2.88 -0.82 17.53
CA LEU A 244 -1.83 -1.40 16.68
C LEU A 244 -2.40 -1.61 15.29
N GLU A 245 -1.83 -0.94 14.29
CA GLU A 245 -2.27 -1.02 12.89
C GLU A 245 -1.08 -1.42 12.01
N LEU A 246 -1.07 -2.67 11.54
CA LEU A 246 -0.09 -3.13 10.56
C LEU A 246 -0.43 -2.57 9.17
N GLN A 247 0.57 -2.02 8.49
CA GLN A 247 0.44 -1.41 7.17
C GLN A 247 0.98 -2.31 6.06
N SER A 248 1.92 -3.19 6.38
CA SER A 248 2.51 -4.08 5.39
C SER A 248 3.10 -5.33 6.02
N VAL A 249 3.24 -6.37 5.22
CA VAL A 249 3.92 -7.62 5.54
C VAL A 249 4.92 -7.96 4.46
N THR A 250 6.10 -8.42 4.86
CA THR A 250 7.10 -8.98 3.96
C THR A 250 7.54 -10.35 4.46
N VAL A 251 8.10 -11.15 3.56
CA VAL A 251 8.51 -12.53 3.88
C VAL A 251 10.03 -12.63 3.75
N ASP A 252 10.70 -13.11 4.79
CA ASP A 252 12.15 -13.31 4.80
C ASP A 252 12.56 -14.57 3.99
N ASP A 253 13.88 -14.79 3.80
CA ASP A 253 14.40 -15.93 3.01
C ASP A 253 14.11 -17.28 3.66
N THR A 254 13.74 -17.33 4.93
CA THR A 254 13.38 -18.54 5.67
C THR A 254 11.88 -18.81 5.69
N GLY A 255 11.09 -17.88 5.13
CA GLY A 255 9.65 -17.97 5.04
C GLY A 255 8.91 -17.41 6.25
N ASN A 256 9.58 -16.68 7.13
CA ASN A 256 8.94 -16.00 8.25
C ASN A 256 8.35 -14.65 7.80
N TYR A 257 7.36 -14.18 8.51
CA TYR A 257 6.67 -12.94 8.24
C TYR A 257 7.23 -11.81 9.11
N ILE A 258 7.63 -10.72 8.49
CA ILE A 258 7.96 -9.47 9.18
C ILE A 258 6.91 -8.45 8.77
N SER A 259 6.05 -8.11 9.70
CA SER A 259 5.00 -7.11 9.50
C SER A 259 5.37 -5.82 10.17
N GLY A 260 4.99 -4.72 9.56
CA GLY A 260 5.26 -3.39 10.11
C GLY A 260 4.03 -2.52 10.13
N GLY A 261 3.96 -1.62 11.11
CA GLY A 261 2.85 -0.72 11.27
C GLY A 261 3.09 0.39 12.28
N ASP A 262 2.03 0.97 12.75
CA ASP A 262 2.03 2.07 13.70
C ASP A 262 1.38 1.64 15.01
N VAL A 263 1.80 2.27 16.10
CA VAL A 263 1.18 2.13 17.43
C VAL A 263 0.82 3.48 18.01
N ARG A 264 -0.29 3.52 18.76
CA ARG A 264 -0.82 4.71 19.43
C ARG A 264 -1.36 4.35 20.81
N ALA A 265 -1.26 5.29 21.72
CA ALA A 265 -1.89 5.17 23.04
C ALA A 265 -3.39 5.55 23.04
N ASP A 266 -3.81 6.40 22.07
CA ASP A 266 -5.19 6.90 21.96
C ASP A 266 -5.62 6.93 20.49
N TYR A 267 -6.91 6.74 20.24
CA TYR A 267 -7.50 6.75 18.90
C TYR A 267 -7.30 8.08 18.14
N TYR A 268 -7.38 9.19 18.85
CA TYR A 268 -7.27 10.53 18.27
C TYR A 268 -5.84 11.06 18.17
N GLU A 269 -4.89 10.36 18.78
CA GLU A 269 -3.48 10.74 18.70
C GLU A 269 -2.84 10.29 17.39
N GLN A 270 -1.85 11.05 16.94
CA GLN A 270 -0.99 10.60 15.86
C GLN A 270 -0.06 9.49 16.37
N PRO A 271 0.36 8.55 15.52
CA PRO A 271 1.33 7.53 15.92
C PRO A 271 2.61 8.16 16.44
N ASP A 272 3.11 7.70 17.58
CA ASP A 272 4.39 8.15 18.12
C ASP A 272 5.57 7.40 17.51
N SER A 273 5.35 6.15 17.16
CA SER A 273 6.38 5.21 16.75
C SER A 273 5.83 4.19 15.77
N ILE A 274 6.74 3.60 15.05
CA ILE A 274 6.45 2.42 14.24
C ILE A 274 6.79 1.15 15.01
N ILE A 275 6.16 0.04 14.65
CA ILE A 275 6.38 -1.28 15.23
C ILE A 275 6.66 -2.29 14.12
N LEU A 276 7.62 -3.18 14.35
CA LEU A 276 7.81 -4.40 13.58
C LEU A 276 7.48 -5.59 14.46
N VAL A 277 6.84 -6.60 13.87
CA VAL A 277 6.54 -7.86 14.53
C VAL A 277 6.94 -9.02 13.64
N LYS A 278 7.51 -10.07 14.23
CA LYS A 278 7.94 -11.25 13.48
C LYS A 278 7.16 -12.48 13.88
N HIS A 279 6.66 -13.20 12.86
CA HIS A 279 6.01 -14.49 13.01
C HIS A 279 6.73 -15.55 12.20
N GLY A 280 6.77 -16.76 12.72
CA GLY A 280 7.21 -17.93 12.00
C GLY A 280 6.31 -18.25 10.81
N LYS A 281 6.80 -19.08 9.89
CA LYS A 281 6.04 -19.54 8.71
C LYS A 281 4.74 -20.29 9.06
N ASP A 282 4.61 -20.76 10.29
CA ASP A 282 3.42 -21.42 10.84
C ASP A 282 2.44 -20.45 11.53
N GLY A 283 2.80 -19.16 11.61
CA GLY A 283 2.02 -18.12 12.27
C GLY A 283 2.33 -17.93 13.75
N SER A 284 3.22 -18.72 14.35
CA SER A 284 3.65 -18.50 15.73
C SER A 284 4.45 -17.21 15.88
N LEU A 285 4.26 -16.48 16.98
CA LEU A 285 5.08 -15.30 17.27
C LEU A 285 6.53 -15.72 17.52
N ASP A 286 7.48 -15.12 16.80
CA ASP A 286 8.92 -15.34 17.00
C ASP A 286 9.41 -14.52 18.20
N THR A 287 9.29 -15.07 19.40
CA THR A 287 9.68 -14.40 20.64
C THR A 287 11.19 -14.16 20.77
N SER A 288 12.01 -14.72 19.88
CA SER A 288 13.44 -14.42 19.81
C SER A 288 13.74 -13.11 19.06
N PHE A 289 12.74 -12.57 18.32
CA PHE A 289 12.87 -11.30 17.65
C PHE A 289 12.75 -10.16 18.66
N GLN A 290 13.87 -9.44 18.89
CA GLN A 290 13.97 -8.26 19.76
C GLN A 290 13.30 -8.41 21.13
N GLN A 291 12.24 -7.66 21.42
CA GLN A 291 11.49 -7.70 22.68
C GLN A 291 10.27 -8.62 22.51
N GLU A 292 10.47 -9.91 22.79
CA GLU A 292 9.38 -10.90 22.78
C GLU A 292 8.55 -10.92 21.48
N GLY A 293 9.22 -10.73 20.34
CA GLY A 293 8.58 -10.77 19.01
C GLY A 293 8.29 -9.39 18.40
N PHE A 294 8.58 -8.31 19.12
CA PHE A 294 8.28 -6.94 18.70
C PHE A 294 9.50 -6.03 18.71
N LEU A 295 9.56 -5.11 17.77
CA LEU A 295 10.55 -4.02 17.74
C LEU A 295 9.81 -2.70 17.57
N GLN A 296 9.79 -1.88 18.61
CA GLN A 296 9.31 -0.50 18.53
C GLN A 296 10.46 0.44 18.13
N ILE A 297 10.18 1.35 17.19
CA ILE A 297 11.16 2.33 16.70
C ILE A 297 10.56 3.73 16.85
N HIS A 298 11.21 4.54 17.69
CA HIS A 298 10.86 5.95 17.91
C HIS A 298 11.78 6.86 17.09
N ASP A 299 11.35 8.10 16.89
CA ASP A 299 12.28 9.16 16.50
C ASP A 299 13.23 9.49 17.67
N GLU A 300 14.48 9.87 17.35
CA GLU A 300 15.45 10.31 18.37
C GLU A 300 15.02 11.64 19.02
N ASP A 301 14.26 12.48 18.30
CA ASP A 301 13.69 13.73 18.81
C ASP A 301 12.23 13.49 19.25
N PRO A 302 11.89 13.67 20.54
CA PRO A 302 10.56 13.44 21.08
C PRO A 302 9.47 14.37 20.50
N ASN A 303 9.86 15.48 19.84
CA ASN A 303 8.94 16.37 19.15
C ASN A 303 8.44 15.83 17.80
N TYR A 304 8.96 14.67 17.37
CA TYR A 304 8.56 14.02 16.13
C TYR A 304 7.96 12.65 16.38
N GLY A 305 7.05 12.28 15.49
CA GLY A 305 6.50 10.93 15.38
C GLY A 305 6.85 10.31 14.04
N LEU A 306 6.75 8.99 13.97
CA LEU A 306 6.96 8.21 12.76
C LEU A 306 5.68 7.51 12.37
N ARG A 307 5.38 7.50 11.07
CA ARG A 307 4.29 6.70 10.49
C ARG A 307 4.82 5.82 9.37
N LEU A 308 4.58 4.53 9.50
CA LEU A 308 4.99 3.55 8.49
C LEU A 308 3.99 3.53 7.33
N ILE A 309 4.54 3.46 6.12
CA ILE A 309 3.76 3.20 4.91
C ILE A 309 4.01 1.77 4.42
N LYS A 310 5.27 1.33 4.44
CA LYS A 310 5.60 0.02 3.88
C LYS A 310 6.86 -0.57 4.51
N THR A 311 6.87 -1.90 4.63
CA THR A 311 8.07 -2.72 4.84
C THR A 311 8.36 -3.51 3.58
N VAL A 312 9.60 -3.58 3.16
CA VAL A 312 10.01 -4.32 1.98
C VAL A 312 11.27 -5.12 2.27
N LYS A 313 11.28 -6.36 1.82
CA LYS A 313 12.48 -7.19 1.89
C LYS A 313 13.56 -6.66 0.94
N GLN A 314 14.75 -6.40 1.47
CA GLN A 314 15.92 -6.07 0.67
C GLN A 314 16.58 -7.34 0.10
N PRO A 315 17.36 -7.23 -1.00
CA PRO A 315 17.97 -8.40 -1.65
C PRO A 315 18.88 -9.28 -0.75
N ASN A 316 19.37 -8.74 0.36
CA ASN A 316 20.25 -9.40 1.33
C ASN A 316 19.54 -9.88 2.59
N ASN A 317 18.24 -10.17 2.48
CA ASN A 317 17.37 -10.63 3.57
C ASN A 317 17.18 -9.61 4.73
N ARG A 318 17.47 -8.33 4.49
CA ARG A 318 17.16 -7.23 5.38
C ARG A 318 15.77 -6.68 5.13
N VAL A 319 15.29 -5.84 6.02
CA VAL A 319 13.99 -5.16 5.90
C VAL A 319 14.20 -3.67 5.78
N LEU A 320 13.66 -3.05 4.73
CA LEU A 320 13.59 -1.62 4.59
C LEU A 320 12.17 -1.15 4.98
N CYS A 321 12.12 -0.26 5.96
CA CYS A 321 10.92 0.44 6.38
C CYS A 321 10.91 1.82 5.75
N LEU A 322 9.79 2.24 5.20
CA LEU A 322 9.62 3.58 4.64
C LEU A 322 8.28 4.18 5.06
N GLY A 323 8.26 5.51 5.09
CA GLY A 323 7.10 6.26 5.51
C GLY A 323 7.41 7.74 5.69
N PHE A 324 6.81 8.36 6.67
CA PHE A 324 7.06 9.76 6.95
C PHE A 324 7.21 10.05 8.44
N ARG A 325 8.12 10.98 8.71
CA ARG A 325 8.35 11.65 9.97
C ARG A 325 7.53 12.92 10.02
N PHE A 326 6.86 13.20 11.11
CA PHE A 326 6.05 14.41 11.26
C PHE A 326 6.36 15.12 12.58
N SER A 327 6.37 16.46 12.53
CA SER A 327 6.48 17.28 13.72
C SER A 327 5.14 17.29 14.47
N LYS A 328 5.17 17.00 15.76
CA LYS A 328 4.00 17.05 16.65
C LYS A 328 3.54 18.51 16.92
N VAL A 329 4.37 19.51 16.56
CA VAL A 329 4.15 20.93 16.89
C VAL A 329 3.89 21.77 15.63
N PHE A 330 4.68 21.61 14.56
CA PHE A 330 4.71 22.55 13.43
C PHE A 330 4.19 21.99 12.10
N GLY A 331 3.76 20.72 12.05
CA GLY A 331 3.24 20.13 10.82
C GLY A 331 4.30 19.86 9.73
N GLU A 332 5.59 19.98 10.05
CA GLU A 332 6.68 19.59 9.14
C GLU A 332 6.69 18.10 8.92
N LEU A 333 6.93 17.70 7.68
CA LEU A 333 6.95 16.31 7.28
C LEU A 333 8.19 16.00 6.45
N SER A 334 8.82 14.86 6.74
CA SER A 334 9.98 14.35 5.99
C SER A 334 9.74 12.89 5.66
N GLY A 335 10.12 12.44 4.47
CA GLY A 335 10.22 11.00 4.20
C GLY A 335 11.27 10.37 5.11
N PHE A 336 11.06 9.11 5.50
CA PHE A 336 12.09 8.35 6.18
C PHE A 336 12.33 6.99 5.52
N LEU A 337 13.57 6.50 5.69
CA LEU A 337 14.01 5.16 5.34
C LEU A 337 14.78 4.59 6.53
N ILE A 338 14.43 3.40 6.97
CA ILE A 338 15.09 2.68 8.07
C ILE A 338 15.34 1.25 7.62
N SER A 339 16.61 0.80 7.68
CA SER A 339 16.96 -0.59 7.38
C SER A 339 17.27 -1.37 8.65
N ARG A 340 16.74 -2.61 8.71
CA ARG A 340 16.95 -3.54 9.82
C ARG A 340 17.45 -4.88 9.30
N GLU A 341 18.28 -5.56 10.12
CA GLU A 341 18.63 -6.95 9.90
C GLU A 341 17.39 -7.84 10.12
N ALA A 342 17.42 -9.09 9.68
CA ALA A 342 16.28 -10.02 9.79
C ALA A 342 15.90 -10.36 11.26
N ASP A 343 16.78 -10.10 12.21
CA ASP A 343 16.54 -10.23 13.64
C ASP A 343 16.08 -8.91 14.30
N GLY A 344 15.87 -7.85 13.51
CA GLY A 344 15.46 -6.53 13.96
C GLY A 344 16.60 -5.60 14.40
N ALA A 345 17.85 -6.07 14.47
CA ALA A 345 18.98 -5.21 14.78
C ALA A 345 19.18 -4.09 13.75
N SER A 346 19.79 -2.99 14.14
CA SER A 346 20.08 -1.89 13.21
C SER A 346 21.09 -2.33 12.16
N ASN A 347 20.77 -2.10 10.89
CA ASN A 347 21.69 -2.32 9.79
C ASN A 347 22.76 -1.21 9.78
N ILE A 348 23.93 -1.47 10.36
CA ILE A 348 25.03 -0.50 10.45
C ILE A 348 25.62 -0.08 9.10
N GLN A 349 25.41 -0.88 8.04
CA GLN A 349 25.85 -0.55 6.68
C GLN A 349 24.90 0.46 5.99
N PHE A 350 23.71 0.63 6.53
CA PHE A 350 22.74 1.59 6.06
C PHE A 350 22.74 2.82 6.95
N ASN A 351 23.26 3.94 6.47
CA ASN A 351 23.37 5.21 7.18
C ASN A 351 23.92 5.06 8.62
N SER A 352 24.91 4.18 8.82
CA SER A 352 25.47 3.87 10.14
C SER A 352 24.43 3.37 11.16
N GLY A 353 23.40 2.68 10.71
CA GLY A 353 22.29 2.15 11.52
C GLY A 353 21.20 3.15 11.89
N LYS A 354 21.31 4.40 11.40
CA LYS A 354 20.37 5.49 11.68
C LYS A 354 19.32 5.64 10.57
N PRO A 355 18.16 6.26 10.87
CA PRO A 355 17.22 6.67 9.85
C PRO A 355 17.83 7.62 8.81
N VAL A 356 17.41 7.49 7.57
CA VAL A 356 17.60 8.51 6.54
C VAL A 356 16.34 9.35 6.47
N PHE A 357 16.44 10.66 6.65
CA PHE A 357 15.33 11.58 6.46
C PHE A 357 15.51 12.34 5.15
N THR A 358 14.43 12.48 4.39
CA THR A 358 14.46 13.06 3.05
C THR A 358 13.42 14.16 2.90
N ASN A 359 13.87 15.34 2.47
CA ASN A 359 13.02 16.46 2.05
C ASN A 359 13.39 16.85 0.63
N VAL A 360 12.60 16.43 -0.34
CA VAL A 360 12.81 16.78 -1.76
C VAL A 360 12.57 18.27 -1.96
N ASN A 361 13.56 18.98 -2.51
CA ASN A 361 13.52 20.45 -2.69
C ASN A 361 13.20 21.23 -1.40
N SER A 362 13.62 20.74 -0.24
CA SER A 362 13.29 21.32 1.08
C SER A 362 11.77 21.36 1.35
N SER A 363 11.00 20.55 0.66
CA SER A 363 9.54 20.48 0.78
C SER A 363 9.11 19.28 1.61
N THR A 364 7.89 19.33 2.11
CA THR A 364 7.22 18.21 2.74
C THR A 364 7.26 16.97 1.83
N THR A 365 7.72 15.86 2.36
CA THR A 365 7.95 14.64 1.60
C THR A 365 7.35 13.43 2.30
N PHE A 366 6.58 12.61 1.55
CA PHE A 366 6.05 11.32 1.99
C PHE A 366 6.59 10.22 1.09
N CYS A 367 7.44 9.34 1.61
CA CYS A 367 7.85 8.15 0.89
C CYS A 367 6.69 7.14 0.84
N ILE A 368 6.30 6.71 -0.35
CA ILE A 368 5.12 5.85 -0.56
C ILE A 368 5.46 4.46 -1.14
N ASN A 369 6.52 4.34 -1.91
CA ASN A 369 6.93 3.06 -2.48
C ASN A 369 8.44 2.98 -2.66
N VAL A 370 8.94 1.75 -2.84
CA VAL A 370 10.35 1.46 -3.14
C VAL A 370 10.45 0.34 -4.16
N ASP A 371 11.39 0.49 -5.11
CA ASP A 371 11.72 -0.51 -6.12
C ASP A 371 13.23 -0.73 -6.15
N PHE A 372 13.66 -1.98 -5.95
CA PHE A 372 15.08 -2.33 -5.95
C PHE A 372 15.62 -2.48 -7.36
N LEU A 373 16.81 -1.92 -7.57
CA LEU A 373 17.57 -2.01 -8.79
C LEU A 373 18.63 -3.14 -8.69
N PRO A 374 19.16 -3.62 -9.81
CA PRO A 374 20.32 -4.51 -9.80
C PRO A 374 21.47 -3.92 -8.99
N GLY A 375 22.11 -4.75 -8.15
CA GLY A 375 23.20 -4.30 -7.27
C GLY A 375 22.75 -3.74 -5.92
N GLY A 376 21.43 -3.74 -5.63
CA GLY A 376 20.88 -3.37 -4.32
C GLY A 376 20.62 -1.87 -4.13
N ASN A 377 20.94 -1.03 -5.10
CA ASN A 377 20.45 0.35 -5.15
C ASN A 377 18.92 0.34 -5.31
N PHE A 378 18.27 1.43 -5.00
CA PHE A 378 16.81 1.47 -5.07
C PHE A 378 16.27 2.85 -5.42
N LEU A 379 15.05 2.85 -5.94
CA LEU A 379 14.26 4.03 -6.19
C LEU A 379 13.15 4.13 -5.15
N THR A 380 12.89 5.33 -4.66
CA THR A 380 11.69 5.61 -3.87
C THR A 380 10.79 6.56 -4.63
N THR A 381 9.49 6.32 -4.57
CA THR A 381 8.50 7.31 -4.99
C THR A 381 7.98 8.06 -3.77
N ALA A 382 7.77 9.35 -3.94
CA ALA A 382 7.31 10.21 -2.87
C ALA A 382 6.28 11.23 -3.36
N LEU A 383 5.36 11.61 -2.48
CA LEU A 383 4.56 12.83 -2.59
C LEU A 383 5.36 13.99 -1.99
N VAL A 384 5.42 15.10 -2.68
CA VAL A 384 6.13 16.31 -2.21
C VAL A 384 5.22 17.54 -2.27
N ASP A 385 5.50 18.51 -1.41
CA ASP A 385 4.87 19.83 -1.34
C ASP A 385 3.37 19.84 -1.06
N ILE A 386 2.98 19.18 0.02
CA ILE A 386 1.56 19.05 0.42
C ILE A 386 1.03 20.32 1.09
N VAL A 387 1.90 21.22 1.56
CA VAL A 387 1.52 22.40 2.33
C VAL A 387 0.90 23.49 1.44
N SER A 388 1.37 23.64 0.20
CA SER A 388 0.88 24.63 -0.76
C SER A 388 -0.40 24.21 -1.49
N ARG A 389 -0.91 22.99 -1.26
CA ARG A 389 -1.94 22.29 -2.03
C ARG A 389 -1.52 21.91 -3.46
N GLU A 390 -0.32 22.27 -3.89
CA GLU A 390 0.27 21.75 -5.13
C GLU A 390 1.05 20.48 -4.81
N ARG A 391 0.48 19.32 -5.08
CA ARG A 391 1.11 18.02 -4.86
C ARG A 391 1.87 17.62 -6.11
N HIS A 392 3.12 17.25 -5.92
CA HIS A 392 3.99 16.76 -6.99
C HIS A 392 4.47 15.36 -6.66
N TYR A 393 4.97 14.68 -7.68
CA TYR A 393 5.65 13.41 -7.54
C TYR A 393 7.12 13.59 -7.60
N ALA A 394 7.82 12.85 -6.76
CA ALA A 394 9.24 12.69 -6.87
C ALA A 394 9.62 11.22 -6.95
N VAL A 395 10.69 10.97 -7.69
CA VAL A 395 11.43 9.71 -7.65
C VAL A 395 12.84 10.04 -7.23
N ALA A 396 13.28 9.45 -6.11
CA ALA A 396 14.65 9.60 -5.62
C ALA A 396 15.41 8.28 -5.76
N ARG A 397 16.70 8.34 -6.11
CA ARG A 397 17.56 7.17 -6.18
C ARG A 397 18.55 7.14 -5.02
N PHE A 398 18.65 5.98 -4.40
CA PHE A 398 19.54 5.73 -3.28
C PHE A 398 20.49 4.58 -3.58
N PHE A 399 21.68 4.68 -3.05
CA PHE A 399 22.59 3.55 -2.94
C PHE A 399 22.10 2.55 -1.89
N HIS A 400 22.56 1.31 -1.98
CA HIS A 400 22.23 0.24 -1.02
C HIS A 400 22.54 0.57 0.45
N ASN A 401 23.42 1.55 0.69
CA ASN A 401 23.79 2.04 2.02
C ASN A 401 22.93 3.20 2.52
N GLY A 402 21.89 3.59 1.78
CA GLY A 402 20.96 4.67 2.14
C GLY A 402 21.44 6.08 1.77
N ALA A 403 22.64 6.25 1.20
CA ALA A 403 23.06 7.55 0.68
C ALA A 403 22.27 7.89 -0.59
N ILE A 404 21.91 9.16 -0.76
CA ILE A 404 21.29 9.65 -2.00
C ILE A 404 22.31 9.55 -3.14
N ASP A 405 21.86 9.13 -4.31
CA ASP A 405 22.68 9.06 -5.52
C ASP A 405 22.56 10.38 -6.28
N GLU A 406 23.47 11.30 -6.02
CA GLU A 406 23.49 12.64 -6.59
C GLU A 406 23.68 12.65 -8.12
N ASP A 407 24.18 11.57 -8.73
CA ASP A 407 24.26 11.46 -10.19
C ASP A 407 22.89 11.27 -10.86
N TYR A 408 21.85 10.99 -10.05
CA TYR A 408 20.47 10.90 -10.53
C TYR A 408 19.79 12.26 -10.51
N GLY A 409 18.89 12.51 -11.47
CA GLY A 409 18.07 13.71 -11.46
C GLY A 409 18.86 15.02 -11.66
N ASN A 410 19.84 15.03 -12.58
CA ASN A 410 20.69 16.19 -12.90
C ASN A 410 21.47 16.75 -11.69
N GLY A 411 21.97 15.87 -10.85
CA GLY A 411 22.80 16.25 -9.71
C GLY A 411 22.02 16.49 -8.40
N ALA A 412 20.73 16.22 -8.38
CA ALA A 412 19.88 16.43 -7.21
C ALA A 412 19.62 15.15 -6.40
N GLY A 413 19.80 13.97 -7.01
CA GLY A 413 19.40 12.68 -6.45
C GLY A 413 17.92 12.34 -6.61
N TRP A 414 17.12 13.24 -7.20
CA TRP A 414 15.69 13.06 -7.43
C TRP A 414 15.20 13.76 -8.69
N LEU A 415 14.06 13.29 -9.19
CA LEU A 415 13.25 13.91 -10.22
C LEU A 415 11.91 14.33 -9.64
N VAL A 416 11.41 15.50 -10.04
CA VAL A 416 10.08 15.99 -9.63
C VAL A 416 9.23 16.18 -10.88
N TYR A 417 8.08 15.50 -10.93
CA TYR A 417 7.11 15.59 -12.01
C TYR A 417 6.09 16.69 -11.68
N ARG A 418 6.28 17.88 -12.25
CA ARG A 418 5.51 19.09 -11.94
C ARG A 418 4.25 19.29 -12.78
N GLU A 419 4.17 18.62 -13.91
CA GLU A 419 3.06 18.77 -14.85
C GLU A 419 1.74 18.16 -14.33
N ALA A 420 1.85 17.34 -13.30
CA ALA A 420 0.71 16.80 -12.57
C ALA A 420 0.34 17.75 -11.40
N LYS A 421 -0.20 18.94 -11.70
CA LYS A 421 -0.67 19.85 -10.66
C LYS A 421 -2.05 19.43 -10.15
N ASN A 422 -2.25 19.60 -8.83
CA ASN A 422 -3.52 19.31 -8.14
C ASN A 422 -3.96 17.84 -8.14
N PHE A 423 -3.09 16.91 -8.48
CA PHE A 423 -3.39 15.49 -8.46
C PHE A 423 -3.22 14.89 -7.07
N THR A 424 -4.19 14.10 -6.66
CA THR A 424 -3.94 13.12 -5.60
C THR A 424 -3.50 11.83 -6.25
N ILE A 425 -2.38 11.24 -5.80
CA ILE A 425 -1.97 9.93 -6.29
C ILE A 425 -2.56 8.85 -5.43
N GLU A 426 -3.21 7.93 -6.12
CA GLU A 426 -3.73 6.73 -5.51
C GLU A 426 -2.67 5.61 -5.50
N ALA A 427 -1.85 5.52 -6.54
CA ALA A 427 -0.80 4.50 -6.64
C ALA A 427 0.32 4.90 -7.59
N SER A 428 1.49 4.29 -7.41
CA SER A 428 2.60 4.37 -8.35
C SER A 428 3.28 3.02 -8.53
N THR A 429 3.85 2.78 -9.70
CA THR A 429 4.67 1.60 -9.98
C THR A 429 5.81 1.98 -10.90
N ILE A 430 6.98 1.38 -10.67
CA ILE A 430 8.20 1.60 -11.47
C ILE A 430 8.58 0.29 -12.14
N LYS A 431 8.89 0.36 -13.44
CA LYS A 431 9.50 -0.74 -14.19
C LYS A 431 10.17 -0.24 -15.46
N ASN A 432 11.33 -0.78 -15.79
CA ASN A 432 12.04 -0.50 -17.05
C ASN A 432 12.26 1.00 -17.32
N ASN A 433 12.73 1.74 -16.32
CA ASN A 433 12.96 3.20 -16.37
C ASN A 433 11.69 4.03 -16.70
N LYS A 434 10.52 3.50 -16.43
CA LYS A 434 9.24 4.20 -16.53
C LYS A 434 8.55 4.19 -15.18
N ILE A 435 7.90 5.29 -14.84
CA ILE A 435 7.02 5.37 -13.70
C ILE A 435 5.59 5.60 -14.17
N ILE A 436 4.68 4.82 -13.63
CA ILE A 436 3.23 4.95 -13.87
C ILE A 436 2.59 5.47 -12.59
N PHE A 437 1.74 6.45 -12.74
CA PHE A 437 0.94 7.03 -11.65
C PHE A 437 -0.55 6.85 -11.94
N ALA A 438 -1.32 6.44 -10.95
CA ALA A 438 -2.77 6.63 -10.95
C ALA A 438 -3.05 8.00 -10.32
N VAL A 439 -3.67 8.89 -11.07
CA VAL A 439 -3.84 10.29 -10.68
C VAL A 439 -5.32 10.67 -10.69
N ASN A 440 -5.69 11.52 -9.75
CA ASN A 440 -7.00 12.16 -9.70
C ASN A 440 -6.78 13.65 -9.88
N ASP A 441 -7.30 14.21 -10.96
CA ASP A 441 -7.25 15.64 -11.27
C ASP A 441 -8.57 16.30 -10.88
N GLU A 442 -8.53 17.30 -10.04
CA GLU A 442 -9.71 18.07 -9.65
C GLU A 442 -9.75 19.39 -10.42
N HIS A 443 -10.49 19.41 -11.53
CA HIS A 443 -10.81 20.61 -12.29
C HIS A 443 -12.29 20.94 -12.19
N ASP A 444 -12.64 22.20 -11.95
CA ASP A 444 -14.02 22.69 -11.92
C ASP A 444 -14.96 21.94 -10.97
N ASN A 445 -14.44 21.46 -9.82
CA ASN A 445 -15.12 20.59 -8.85
C ASN A 445 -15.52 19.21 -9.42
N ILE A 446 -14.89 18.78 -10.49
CA ILE A 446 -15.04 17.45 -11.07
C ILE A 446 -13.69 16.73 -10.90
N ILE A 447 -13.72 15.52 -10.34
CA ILE A 447 -12.53 14.67 -10.22
C ILE A 447 -12.40 13.87 -11.49
N HIS A 448 -11.30 14.08 -12.22
CA HIS A 448 -10.94 13.29 -13.39
C HIS A 448 -9.87 12.27 -12.99
N HIS A 449 -10.13 11.02 -13.27
CA HIS A 449 -9.17 9.94 -13.03
C HIS A 449 -8.36 9.67 -14.30
N ALA A 450 -7.06 9.58 -14.15
CA ALA A 450 -6.15 9.32 -15.26
C ALA A 450 -4.96 8.45 -14.83
N ILE A 451 -4.30 7.88 -15.81
CA ILE A 451 -2.98 7.26 -15.65
C ILE A 451 -1.97 8.16 -16.33
N ALA A 452 -0.92 8.52 -15.61
CA ALA A 452 0.20 9.28 -16.15
C ALA A 452 1.45 8.41 -16.21
N ARG A 453 2.33 8.68 -17.18
CA ARG A 453 3.63 8.05 -17.29
C ARG A 453 4.74 9.09 -17.29
N GLY A 454 5.70 8.94 -16.39
CA GLY A 454 6.89 9.76 -16.32
C GLY A 454 8.13 9.05 -16.91
N LEU A 455 9.04 9.84 -17.48
CA LEU A 455 10.33 9.38 -17.96
C LEU A 455 11.37 9.44 -16.84
N MET A 456 12.19 8.40 -16.77
CA MET A 456 13.35 8.32 -15.88
C MET A 456 14.63 8.15 -16.69
N PRO A 457 15.81 8.56 -16.16
CA PRO A 457 17.10 8.40 -16.83
C PRO A 457 17.50 6.96 -17.05
#